data_eb78c4baa738faf5b998e917c03f905e
#
_entry.id   eb78c4baa738faf5b998e917c03f905e
#
_cell.length_a   1.000
_cell.length_b   1.000
_cell.length_c   1.000
_cell.angle_alpha   90.00
_cell.angle_beta   90.00
_cell.angle_gamma   90.00
#
_symmetry.space_group_name_H-M   'P 1'
#
loop_
_entity.id
_entity.type
_entity.pdbx_description
1 polymer ?
#
loop_
_entity_poly.entity_id
_entity_poly.type
_entity_poly.pdbx_seq_one_letter_code
_entity_poly.pdbx_strand_id
1 'polypeptide(L)'
;HRSPLCGRNFEYYSEDPYLTGKMASAMVKGIQSKHIAATVKHFACNNKETNRKESDSRVSERAAREIYLKAFEIIVKEADPWCIMSSYNIVNGHRTSENRELLEDILRGEWNYQGMVTTDWWTSGEHYKEVKAGNDIKMACGFPESLLRAKEAGVLTREEMEICAKRILGLILKID
;
A
#
# COMPACT_ATOMS: atom_id res chain seq x y z
N HIS A 1 -6.38 -7.20 -11.87
CA HIS A 1 -5.54 -8.38 -12.17
C HIS A 1 -5.60 -8.70 -13.67
N ARG A 2 -4.54 -9.30 -14.22
CA ARG A 2 -4.45 -9.62 -15.64
C ARG A 2 -4.53 -11.13 -15.93
N SER A 3 -4.16 -11.95 -14.95
CA SER A 3 -4.27 -13.41 -15.12
C SER A 3 -5.67 -13.88 -14.76
N PRO A 4 -6.38 -14.59 -15.64
CA PRO A 4 -7.67 -15.18 -15.32
C PRO A 4 -7.57 -16.29 -14.25
N LEU A 5 -6.36 -16.80 -14.00
CA LEU A 5 -6.10 -17.84 -13.00
C LEU A 5 -5.86 -17.26 -11.59
N CYS A 6 -5.86 -15.95 -11.41
CA CYS A 6 -5.74 -15.38 -10.09
C CYS A 6 -6.99 -15.64 -9.26
N GLY A 7 -6.82 -16.30 -8.10
CA GLY A 7 -7.93 -16.72 -7.24
C GLY A 7 -8.72 -15.57 -6.58
N ARG A 8 -8.26 -14.31 -6.71
CA ARG A 8 -8.89 -13.12 -6.14
C ARG A 8 -9.41 -12.13 -7.18
N ASN A 9 -9.60 -12.55 -8.44
CA ASN A 9 -10.13 -11.67 -9.48
C ASN A 9 -11.51 -11.09 -9.13
N PHE A 10 -12.31 -11.76 -8.30
CA PHE A 10 -13.61 -11.28 -7.85
C PHE A 10 -13.54 -9.99 -7.00
N GLU A 11 -12.38 -9.62 -6.47
CA GLU A 11 -12.15 -8.40 -5.70
C GLU A 11 -11.67 -7.23 -6.55
N TYR A 12 -11.43 -7.43 -7.84
CA TYR A 12 -10.82 -6.44 -8.73
C TYR A 12 -11.74 -6.11 -9.90
N TYR A 13 -11.62 -4.90 -10.44
CA TYR A 13 -12.55 -4.37 -11.42
C TYR A 13 -12.26 -4.87 -12.84
N SER A 14 -10.97 -4.85 -13.28
CA SER A 14 -10.60 -5.18 -14.65
C SER A 14 -9.12 -5.52 -14.78
N GLU A 15 -8.73 -6.08 -15.91
CA GLU A 15 -7.33 -6.15 -16.37
C GLU A 15 -6.85 -4.82 -16.97
N ASP A 16 -7.76 -3.98 -17.43
CA ASP A 16 -7.48 -2.66 -17.96
C ASP A 16 -7.24 -1.68 -16.79
N PRO A 17 -6.04 -1.07 -16.69
CA PRO A 17 -5.70 -0.19 -15.59
C PRO A 17 -6.49 1.13 -15.60
N TYR A 18 -6.87 1.62 -16.78
CA TYR A 18 -7.67 2.84 -16.88
C TYR A 18 -9.10 2.61 -16.39
N LEU A 19 -9.76 1.56 -16.88
CA LEU A 19 -11.10 1.18 -16.43
C LEU A 19 -11.11 0.92 -14.92
N THR A 20 -10.13 0.15 -14.42
CA THR A 20 -9.97 -0.12 -12.98
C THR A 20 -9.82 1.19 -12.19
N GLY A 21 -8.96 2.10 -12.64
CA GLY A 21 -8.74 3.38 -11.99
C GLY A 21 -10.01 4.23 -11.89
N LYS A 22 -10.78 4.32 -13.00
CA LYS A 22 -12.03 5.09 -13.04
C LYS A 22 -13.14 4.50 -12.17
N MET A 23 -13.35 3.19 -12.26
CA MET A 23 -14.36 2.51 -11.44
C MET A 23 -14.04 2.59 -9.95
N ALA A 24 -12.79 2.31 -9.58
CA ALA A 24 -12.35 2.40 -8.19
C ALA A 24 -12.39 3.83 -7.66
N SER A 25 -12.04 4.85 -8.47
CA SER A 25 -12.16 6.26 -8.07
C SER A 25 -13.61 6.64 -7.74
N ALA A 26 -14.57 6.19 -8.54
CA ALA A 26 -15.99 6.41 -8.26
C ALA A 26 -16.43 5.73 -6.95
N MET A 27 -15.98 4.47 -6.74
CA MET A 27 -16.27 3.73 -5.51
C MET A 27 -15.66 4.40 -4.27
N VAL A 28 -14.40 4.82 -4.33
CA VAL A 28 -13.73 5.55 -3.23
C VAL A 28 -14.50 6.82 -2.87
N LYS A 29 -14.87 7.65 -3.85
CA LYS A 29 -15.67 8.85 -3.62
C LYS A 29 -17.02 8.54 -2.97
N GLY A 30 -17.70 7.48 -3.44
CA GLY A 30 -18.98 7.05 -2.88
C GLY A 30 -18.88 6.61 -1.42
N ILE A 31 -17.85 5.80 -1.07
CA ILE A 31 -17.60 5.35 0.30
C ILE A 31 -17.26 6.56 1.19
N GLN A 32 -16.31 7.38 0.76
CA GLN A 32 -15.81 8.51 1.56
C GLN A 32 -16.83 9.64 1.72
N SER A 33 -17.84 9.74 0.85
CA SER A 33 -18.97 10.65 1.04
C SER A 33 -19.83 10.33 2.27
N LYS A 34 -19.62 9.17 2.90
CA LYS A 34 -20.30 8.73 4.13
C LYS A 34 -19.36 8.76 5.34
N HIS A 35 -18.27 9.52 5.27
CA HIS A 35 -17.22 9.57 6.31
C HIS A 35 -16.64 8.20 6.69
N ILE A 36 -16.57 7.28 5.70
CA ILE A 36 -15.95 5.97 5.85
C ILE A 36 -14.66 5.94 5.04
N ALA A 37 -13.54 5.53 5.64
CA ALA A 37 -12.28 5.41 4.94
C ALA A 37 -12.30 4.25 3.94
N ALA A 38 -12.14 4.56 2.66
CA ALA A 38 -11.91 3.54 1.64
C ALA A 38 -10.44 3.09 1.70
N THR A 39 -10.21 1.76 1.64
CA THR A 39 -8.87 1.18 1.56
C THR A 39 -8.65 0.55 0.19
N VAL A 40 -7.81 1.18 -0.62
CA VAL A 40 -7.47 0.68 -1.96
C VAL A 40 -6.37 -0.37 -1.86
N LYS A 41 -6.54 -1.53 -2.54
CA LYS A 41 -5.66 -2.69 -2.38
C LYS A 41 -5.51 -3.53 -3.65
N HIS A 42 -4.47 -4.33 -3.74
CA HIS A 42 -3.28 -4.40 -2.91
C HIS A 42 -2.12 -3.74 -3.66
N PHE A 43 -1.42 -2.82 -3.05
CA PHE A 43 -0.38 -2.01 -3.66
C PHE A 43 1.00 -2.66 -3.45
N ALA A 44 1.63 -3.33 -4.46
CA ALA A 44 1.17 -3.55 -5.81
C ALA A 44 1.65 -4.89 -6.35
N CYS A 45 1.19 -5.25 -7.56
CA CYS A 45 1.69 -6.39 -8.35
C CYS A 45 1.40 -7.79 -7.78
N ASN A 46 0.45 -7.96 -6.87
CA ASN A 46 0.01 -9.28 -6.43
C ASN A 46 -0.96 -9.89 -7.47
N ASN A 47 -0.42 -10.55 -8.50
CA ASN A 47 -1.20 -11.09 -9.62
C ASN A 47 -1.45 -12.59 -9.55
N LYS A 48 -1.02 -13.27 -8.48
CA LYS A 48 -1.31 -14.68 -8.22
C LYS A 48 -1.36 -14.96 -6.71
N GLU A 49 -2.16 -15.96 -6.34
CA GLU A 49 -2.32 -16.34 -4.93
C GLU A 49 -1.37 -17.47 -4.50
N THR A 50 -0.94 -18.32 -5.42
CA THR A 50 0.01 -19.39 -5.12
C THR A 50 1.32 -18.80 -4.63
N ASN A 51 1.71 -19.16 -3.41
CA ASN A 51 2.94 -18.70 -2.75
C ASN A 51 3.06 -17.16 -2.71
N ARG A 52 1.96 -16.43 -2.52
CA ARG A 52 1.86 -14.98 -2.68
C ARG A 52 2.81 -14.18 -1.79
N LYS A 53 3.18 -14.71 -0.61
CA LYS A 53 4.10 -14.05 0.32
C LYS A 53 5.57 -14.08 -0.12
N GLU A 54 5.95 -15.06 -0.95
CA GLU A 54 7.34 -15.25 -1.41
C GLU A 54 7.45 -15.09 -2.94
N SER A 55 6.34 -14.82 -3.61
CA SER A 55 6.33 -14.62 -5.05
C SER A 55 6.97 -13.29 -5.42
N ASP A 56 7.97 -13.30 -6.29
CA ASP A 56 8.65 -12.13 -6.80
C ASP A 56 8.11 -11.75 -8.19
N SER A 57 7.38 -10.66 -8.26
CA SER A 57 6.84 -10.09 -9.50
C SER A 57 7.95 -9.32 -10.21
N ARG A 58 8.56 -9.94 -11.21
CA ARG A 58 9.59 -9.29 -12.05
C ARG A 58 8.93 -8.45 -13.13
N VAL A 59 9.14 -7.15 -13.06
CA VAL A 59 8.48 -6.18 -13.95
C VAL A 59 9.46 -5.05 -14.31
N SER A 60 9.46 -4.63 -15.60
CA SER A 60 10.20 -3.44 -15.99
C SER A 60 9.53 -2.18 -15.42
N GLU A 61 10.29 -1.12 -15.22
CA GLU A 61 9.76 0.16 -14.72
C GLU A 61 8.60 0.67 -15.61
N ARG A 62 8.77 0.62 -16.93
CA ARG A 62 7.74 1.01 -17.88
C ARG A 62 6.45 0.21 -17.67
N ALA A 63 6.53 -1.12 -17.60
CA ALA A 63 5.35 -1.95 -17.39
C ALA A 63 4.73 -1.74 -16.00
N ALA A 64 5.55 -1.53 -14.96
CA ALA A 64 5.06 -1.18 -13.64
C ALA A 64 4.23 0.10 -13.70
N ARG A 65 4.76 1.18 -14.27
CA ARG A 65 4.09 2.50 -14.31
C ARG A 65 2.89 2.53 -15.25
N GLU A 66 2.97 1.92 -16.42
CA GLU A 66 1.90 1.99 -17.42
C GLU A 66 0.74 1.02 -17.14
N ILE A 67 0.99 -0.07 -16.41
CA ILE A 67 0.00 -1.15 -16.20
C ILE A 67 -0.30 -1.35 -14.70
N TYR A 68 0.69 -1.77 -13.91
CA TYR A 68 0.44 -2.28 -12.55
C TYR A 68 0.24 -1.19 -11.49
N LEU A 69 0.84 -0.03 -11.68
CA LEU A 69 0.70 1.14 -10.79
C LEU A 69 -0.34 2.14 -11.32
N LYS A 70 -0.66 2.09 -12.61
CA LYS A 70 -1.49 3.11 -13.28
C LYS A 70 -2.88 3.28 -12.67
N ALA A 71 -3.54 2.20 -12.31
CA ALA A 71 -4.84 2.28 -11.65
C ALA A 71 -4.75 3.00 -10.30
N PHE A 72 -3.74 2.71 -9.50
CA PHE A 72 -3.50 3.37 -8.22
C PHE A 72 -3.19 4.86 -8.39
N GLU A 73 -2.37 5.22 -9.39
CA GLU A 73 -2.09 6.61 -9.73
C GLU A 73 -3.38 7.39 -10.02
N ILE A 74 -4.25 6.84 -10.86
CA ILE A 74 -5.55 7.44 -11.19
C ILE A 74 -6.39 7.63 -9.93
N ILE A 75 -6.50 6.59 -9.09
CA ILE A 75 -7.31 6.64 -7.87
C ILE A 75 -6.77 7.68 -6.90
N VAL A 76 -5.46 7.74 -6.70
CA VAL A 76 -4.84 8.74 -5.81
C VAL A 76 -5.11 10.15 -6.31
N LYS A 77 -4.87 10.41 -7.60
CA LYS A 77 -5.05 11.76 -8.16
C LYS A 77 -6.51 12.21 -8.31
N GLU A 78 -7.43 11.29 -8.53
CA GLU A 78 -8.83 11.64 -8.79
C GLU A 78 -9.77 11.50 -7.59
N ALA A 79 -9.44 10.66 -6.62
CA ALA A 79 -10.33 10.30 -5.52
C ALA A 79 -9.73 10.49 -4.12
N ASP A 80 -8.43 10.74 -4.00
CA ASP A 80 -7.72 10.90 -2.72
C ASP A 80 -8.15 9.86 -1.67
N PRO A 81 -7.83 8.56 -1.89
CA PRO A 81 -8.25 7.51 -0.96
C PRO A 81 -7.59 7.74 0.42
N TRP A 82 -8.36 7.59 1.49
CA TRP A 82 -7.85 7.85 2.83
C TRP A 82 -6.93 6.74 3.34
N CYS A 83 -7.02 5.55 2.76
CA CYS A 83 -6.14 4.44 3.07
C CYS A 83 -5.73 3.64 1.83
N ILE A 84 -4.49 3.14 1.82
CA ILE A 84 -3.98 2.17 0.85
C ILE A 84 -3.37 1.00 1.62
N MET A 85 -3.55 -0.23 1.09
CA MET A 85 -2.97 -1.44 1.67
C MET A 85 -1.84 -1.95 0.79
N SER A 86 -0.63 -2.06 1.34
CA SER A 86 0.50 -2.70 0.67
C SER A 86 0.27 -4.20 0.50
N SER A 87 0.84 -4.79 -0.54
CA SER A 87 0.62 -6.20 -0.88
C SER A 87 1.62 -7.14 -0.19
N TYR A 88 1.38 -8.46 -0.28
CA TYR A 88 2.25 -9.48 0.31
C TYR A 88 3.53 -9.74 -0.45
N ASN A 89 3.47 -9.63 -1.78
CA ASN A 89 4.49 -10.14 -2.68
C ASN A 89 5.78 -9.31 -2.67
N ILE A 90 6.77 -9.86 -3.31
CA ILE A 90 8.01 -9.19 -3.65
C ILE A 90 7.85 -8.56 -5.04
N VAL A 91 8.44 -7.41 -5.28
CA VAL A 91 8.56 -6.76 -6.59
C VAL A 91 10.04 -6.48 -6.84
N ASN A 92 10.59 -7.06 -7.90
CA ASN A 92 11.98 -6.88 -8.30
C ASN A 92 12.98 -7.10 -7.15
N GLY A 93 12.73 -8.10 -6.29
CA GLY A 93 13.57 -8.45 -5.15
C GLY A 93 13.25 -7.72 -3.83
N HIS A 94 12.33 -6.77 -3.82
CA HIS A 94 11.94 -6.00 -2.61
C HIS A 94 10.51 -6.33 -2.18
N ARG A 95 10.29 -6.67 -0.90
CA ARG A 95 8.93 -6.82 -0.37
C ARG A 95 8.19 -5.50 -0.51
N THR A 96 6.97 -5.54 -1.01
CA THR A 96 6.19 -4.31 -1.22
C THR A 96 5.98 -3.53 0.08
N SER A 97 5.77 -4.23 1.21
CA SER A 97 5.63 -3.58 2.52
C SER A 97 6.93 -2.97 3.06
N GLU A 98 8.10 -3.36 2.54
CA GLU A 98 9.42 -2.81 2.89
C GLU A 98 10.01 -1.95 1.77
N ASN A 99 9.27 -1.67 0.71
CA ASN A 99 9.77 -0.99 -0.49
C ASN A 99 9.56 0.52 -0.39
N ARG A 100 10.60 1.23 0.05
CA ARG A 100 10.58 2.69 0.17
C ARG A 100 10.33 3.40 -1.17
N GLU A 101 10.95 2.94 -2.26
CA GLU A 101 10.74 3.50 -3.59
C GLU A 101 9.26 3.48 -3.97
N LEU A 102 8.57 2.35 -3.71
CA LEU A 102 7.16 2.20 -4.01
C LEU A 102 6.28 3.09 -3.11
N LEU A 103 6.52 3.09 -1.80
CA LEU A 103 5.62 3.68 -0.80
C LEU A 103 5.91 5.16 -0.52
N GLU A 104 7.18 5.58 -0.52
CA GLU A 104 7.53 6.98 -0.27
C GLU A 104 7.84 7.72 -1.57
N ASP A 105 8.72 7.20 -2.43
CA ASP A 105 9.18 7.98 -3.57
C ASP A 105 8.09 8.08 -4.65
N ILE A 106 7.45 6.98 -5.05
CA ILE A 106 6.39 6.96 -6.05
C ILE A 106 5.05 7.41 -5.44
N LEU A 107 4.55 6.68 -4.45
CA LEU A 107 3.20 6.93 -3.92
C LEU A 107 3.08 8.32 -3.29
N ARG A 108 3.99 8.68 -2.39
CA ARG A 108 3.92 9.96 -1.68
C ARG A 108 4.65 11.09 -2.40
N GLY A 109 5.84 10.83 -2.96
CA GLY A 109 6.64 11.83 -3.65
C GLY A 109 6.04 12.25 -4.98
N GLU A 110 5.88 11.30 -5.92
CA GLU A 110 5.42 11.63 -7.28
C GLU A 110 3.90 11.88 -7.34
N TRP A 111 3.09 11.10 -6.60
CA TRP A 111 1.63 11.22 -6.66
C TRP A 111 1.04 12.10 -5.56
N ASN A 112 1.87 12.59 -4.62
CA ASN A 112 1.48 13.45 -3.51
C ASN A 112 0.42 12.83 -2.59
N TYR A 113 0.47 11.52 -2.35
CA TYR A 113 -0.47 10.82 -1.49
C TYR A 113 -0.26 11.20 -0.02
N GLN A 114 -1.33 11.65 0.66
CA GLN A 114 -1.30 12.11 2.05
C GLN A 114 -2.00 11.17 3.03
N GLY A 115 -2.66 10.12 2.52
CA GLY A 115 -3.41 9.18 3.35
C GLY A 115 -2.54 8.19 4.10
N MET A 116 -3.20 7.33 4.88
CA MET A 116 -2.55 6.26 5.63
C MET A 116 -2.23 5.07 4.74
N VAL A 117 -1.10 4.41 5.00
CA VAL A 117 -0.76 3.10 4.41
C VAL A 117 -0.78 2.03 5.49
N THR A 118 -1.48 0.95 5.25
CA THR A 118 -1.48 -0.25 6.10
C THR A 118 -0.83 -1.42 5.37
N THR A 119 -0.22 -2.35 6.10
CA THR A 119 0.17 -3.62 5.51
C THR A 119 -1.05 -4.53 5.30
N ASP A 120 -0.92 -5.53 4.43
CA ASP A 120 -1.81 -6.67 4.46
C ASP A 120 -1.59 -7.51 5.75
N TRP A 121 -2.49 -8.49 6.07
CA TRP A 121 -2.45 -9.26 7.32
C TRP A 121 -1.24 -10.19 7.42
N TRP A 122 -0.48 -10.10 8.52
CA TRP A 122 0.68 -10.96 8.79
C TRP A 122 1.68 -11.01 7.62
N THR A 123 2.07 -9.84 7.13
CA THR A 123 3.19 -9.73 6.17
C THR A 123 4.46 -10.36 6.76
N SER A 124 5.29 -10.94 5.91
CA SER A 124 6.59 -11.51 6.31
C SER A 124 7.67 -10.44 6.54
N GLY A 125 7.34 -9.15 6.34
CA GLY A 125 8.25 -8.03 6.54
C GLY A 125 8.61 -7.78 8.00
N GLU A 126 9.80 -7.24 8.23
CA GLU A 126 10.23 -6.77 9.53
C GLU A 126 9.58 -5.43 9.88
N HIS A 127 8.91 -5.34 11.03
CA HIS A 127 8.06 -4.19 11.37
C HIS A 127 8.79 -2.85 11.26
N TYR A 128 10.05 -2.76 11.74
CA TYR A 128 10.79 -1.51 11.65
C TYR A 128 11.15 -1.12 10.20
N LYS A 129 11.38 -2.10 9.31
CA LYS A 129 11.62 -1.85 7.88
C LYS A 129 10.35 -1.36 7.20
N GLU A 130 9.20 -1.93 7.56
CA GLU A 130 7.91 -1.50 7.05
C GLU A 130 7.59 -0.07 7.45
N VAL A 131 7.86 0.32 8.72
CA VAL A 131 7.74 1.72 9.18
C VAL A 131 8.65 2.64 8.37
N LYS A 132 9.92 2.28 8.20
CA LYS A 132 10.88 3.08 7.41
C LYS A 132 10.50 3.20 5.94
N ALA A 133 9.80 2.21 5.40
CA ALA A 133 9.34 2.22 4.02
C ALA A 133 8.06 3.03 3.80
N GLY A 134 7.35 3.44 4.88
CA GLY A 134 6.16 4.27 4.79
C GLY A 134 4.84 3.56 5.05
N ASN A 135 4.85 2.33 5.61
CA ASN A 135 3.65 1.74 6.21
C ASN A 135 3.41 2.34 7.59
N ASP A 136 2.20 2.83 7.81
CA ASP A 136 1.83 3.49 9.06
C ASP A 136 1.27 2.51 10.10
N ILE A 137 0.65 1.42 9.64
CA ILE A 137 0.11 0.34 10.51
C ILE A 137 0.53 -1.03 9.98
N LYS A 138 1.03 -1.89 10.86
CA LYS A 138 1.22 -3.31 10.58
C LYS A 138 0.01 -4.12 11.04
N MET A 139 -0.65 -4.79 10.10
CA MET A 139 -1.79 -5.67 10.36
C MET A 139 -1.35 -7.15 10.46
N ALA A 140 -1.98 -8.01 11.25
CA ALA A 140 -3.07 -7.79 12.22
C ALA A 140 -2.55 -7.34 13.59
N CYS A 141 -1.26 -7.51 13.88
CA CYS A 141 -0.59 -7.06 15.10
C CYS A 141 0.80 -6.53 14.79
N GLY A 142 1.20 -5.49 15.49
CA GLY A 142 2.56 -4.97 15.43
C GLY A 142 3.53 -5.75 16.31
N PHE A 143 4.81 -5.45 16.18
CA PHE A 143 5.88 -5.99 17.00
C PHE A 143 6.63 -4.82 17.64
N PRO A 144 6.10 -4.25 18.75
CA PRO A 144 6.68 -3.05 19.38
C PRO A 144 8.12 -3.28 19.84
N GLU A 145 8.48 -4.49 20.28
CA GLU A 145 9.86 -4.82 20.67
C GLU A 145 10.83 -4.72 19.50
N SER A 146 10.39 -5.01 18.27
CA SER A 146 11.19 -4.82 17.06
C SER A 146 11.47 -3.34 16.80
N LEU A 147 10.48 -2.47 17.00
CA LEU A 147 10.63 -1.03 16.85
C LEU A 147 11.55 -0.45 17.93
N LEU A 148 11.39 -0.87 19.19
CA LEU A 148 12.24 -0.42 20.29
C LEU A 148 13.69 -0.80 20.08
N ARG A 149 13.98 -2.06 19.73
CA ARG A 149 15.35 -2.51 19.41
C ARG A 149 15.96 -1.75 18.23
N ALA A 150 15.18 -1.52 17.18
CA ALA A 150 15.65 -0.75 16.03
C ALA A 150 15.97 0.71 16.39
N LYS A 151 15.16 1.31 17.27
CA LYS A 151 15.41 2.64 17.80
C LYS A 151 16.67 2.69 18.67
N GLU A 152 16.85 1.75 19.60
CA GLU A 152 18.04 1.63 20.46
C GLU A 152 19.32 1.43 19.65
N ALA A 153 19.24 0.69 18.55
CA ALA A 153 20.33 0.49 17.60
C ALA A 153 20.58 1.69 16.66
N GLY A 154 19.77 2.76 16.76
CA GLY A 154 19.90 3.93 15.88
C GLY A 154 19.45 3.69 14.43
N VAL A 155 18.78 2.57 14.16
CA VAL A 155 18.30 2.20 12.81
C VAL A 155 16.95 2.85 12.49
N LEU A 156 16.10 3.02 13.50
CA LEU A 156 14.79 3.68 13.41
C LEU A 156 14.79 4.93 14.29
N THR A 157 14.34 6.06 13.76
CA THR A 157 14.25 7.30 14.52
C THR A 157 12.86 7.49 15.15
N ARG A 158 12.79 8.38 16.14
CA ARG A 158 11.51 8.78 16.74
C ARG A 158 10.65 9.51 15.72
N GLU A 159 11.25 10.34 14.91
CA GLU A 159 10.57 11.14 13.87
C GLU A 159 9.89 10.25 12.83
N GLU A 160 10.54 9.14 12.41
CA GLU A 160 9.95 8.18 11.48
C GLU A 160 8.68 7.53 12.06
N MET A 161 8.69 7.19 13.35
CA MET A 161 7.51 6.66 14.05
C MET A 161 6.42 7.71 14.25
N GLU A 162 6.78 8.95 14.56
CA GLU A 162 5.83 10.06 14.72
C GLU A 162 5.14 10.43 13.40
N ILE A 163 5.83 10.30 12.27
CA ILE A 163 5.21 10.48 10.94
C ILE A 163 4.08 9.48 10.73
N CYS A 164 4.31 8.19 11.04
CA CYS A 164 3.27 7.16 10.97
C CYS A 164 2.09 7.49 11.90
N ALA A 165 2.38 7.84 13.15
CA ALA A 165 1.36 8.21 14.12
C ALA A 165 0.53 9.42 13.66
N LYS A 166 1.15 10.45 13.08
CA LYS A 166 0.45 11.62 12.52
C LYS A 166 -0.51 11.25 11.40
N ARG A 167 -0.11 10.33 10.49
CA ARG A 167 -0.97 9.87 9.39
C ARG A 167 -2.19 9.10 9.91
N ILE A 168 -2.00 8.27 10.94
CA ILE A 168 -3.10 7.55 11.62
C ILE A 168 -4.05 8.54 12.28
N LEU A 169 -3.54 9.48 13.07
CA LEU A 169 -4.35 10.51 13.72
C LEU A 169 -5.09 11.38 12.69
N GLY A 170 -4.43 11.72 11.58
CA GLY A 170 -5.06 12.45 10.48
C GLY A 170 -6.22 11.69 9.84
N LEU A 171 -6.14 10.35 9.75
CA LEU A 171 -7.26 9.53 9.30
C LEU A 171 -8.41 9.55 10.33
N ILE A 172 -8.11 9.38 11.63
CA ILE A 172 -9.12 9.43 12.69
C ILE A 172 -9.89 10.75 12.63
N LEU A 173 -9.19 11.87 12.51
CA LEU A 173 -9.83 13.20 12.41
C LEU A 173 -10.66 13.40 11.14
N LYS A 174 -10.45 12.59 10.09
CA LYS A 174 -11.27 12.67 8.86
C LYS A 174 -12.59 11.89 8.96
N ILE A 175 -12.65 10.88 9.84
CA ILE A 175 -13.81 10.01 9.99
C ILE A 175 -14.71 10.40 11.16
N ASP A 176 -14.24 11.25 12.07
CA ASP A 176 -15.06 11.88 13.12
C ASP A 176 -15.95 12.99 12.54
#